data_ae72f9bf195695e20061f449db23f957
#
_entry.id   ae72f9bf195695e20061f449db23f957
#
_cell.length_a   1.000
_cell.length_b   1.000
_cell.length_c   1.000
_cell.angle_alpha   90.00
_cell.angle_beta   90.00
_cell.angle_gamma   90.00
#
_symmetry.space_group_name_H-M   'P 1'
#
loop_
_entity.id
_entity.type
_entity.pdbx_description
1 polymer ?
#
loop_
_entity_poly.entity_id
_entity_poly.type
_entity_poly.pdbx_seq_one_letter_code
_entity_poly.pdbx_strand_id
1 'polypeptide(L)'
;MQRDDAPVARVDEVRVVEVRVEGVFRALVELCSDGGELVPVRLAICESGDDMPLGASQPASSHVFRDIAARGQRLLARLGSLAPADRLPVMRRWLSSYHDIFTAPCWYCGHHLWPAAASAAALLPPTVRCASGRAYHAHCFAECSLTDTESEWLTKKYVKK
;
A
#
# COMPACT_ATOMS: atom_id res chain seq x y z
N MET A 1 16.95 -25.69 44.00
CA MET A 1 16.03 -25.94 42.85
C MET A 1 15.56 -24.60 42.39
N GLN A 2 16.35 -24.01 41.48
CA GLN A 2 16.13 -22.65 40.92
C GLN A 2 15.22 -22.80 39.69
N ARG A 3 14.07 -22.17 39.73
CA ARG A 3 13.20 -22.06 38.55
C ARG A 3 13.75 -20.94 37.66
N ASP A 4 14.24 -21.33 36.50
CA ASP A 4 14.50 -20.38 35.42
C ASP A 4 13.16 -19.82 34.93
N ASP A 5 12.83 -18.60 35.36
CA ASP A 5 11.76 -17.81 34.75
C ASP A 5 12.27 -17.37 33.38
N ALA A 6 11.89 -18.13 32.35
CA ALA A 6 12.06 -17.69 30.97
C ALA A 6 11.32 -16.35 30.78
N PRO A 7 11.95 -15.35 30.14
CA PRO A 7 11.30 -14.08 29.89
C PRO A 7 10.05 -14.32 29.04
N VAL A 8 8.88 -13.99 29.61
CA VAL A 8 7.62 -13.93 28.85
C VAL A 8 7.85 -12.95 27.71
N ALA A 9 7.83 -13.46 26.48
CA ALA A 9 7.90 -12.63 25.29
C ALA A 9 6.79 -11.56 25.40
N ARG A 10 7.18 -10.29 25.50
CA ARG A 10 6.23 -9.18 25.44
C ARG A 10 5.50 -9.31 24.13
N VAL A 11 4.20 -9.48 24.19
CA VAL A 11 3.31 -9.32 23.03
C VAL A 11 3.46 -7.86 22.63
N ASP A 12 4.13 -7.61 21.50
CA ASP A 12 4.31 -6.27 20.98
C ASP A 12 2.90 -5.68 20.75
N GLU A 13 2.66 -4.52 21.35
CA GLU A 13 1.39 -3.82 21.28
C GLU A 13 1.12 -3.46 19.80
N VAL A 14 0.18 -4.17 19.18
CA VAL A 14 -0.25 -3.89 17.80
C VAL A 14 -1.09 -2.62 17.82
N ARG A 15 -0.66 -1.61 17.09
CA ARG A 15 -1.40 -0.36 16.89
C ARG A 15 -1.95 -0.32 15.48
N VAL A 16 -3.14 0.24 15.33
CA VAL A 16 -3.75 0.44 14.02
C VAL A 16 -3.86 1.93 13.74
N VAL A 17 -3.38 2.33 12.58
CA VAL A 17 -3.48 3.71 12.09
C VAL A 17 -4.37 3.72 10.86
N GLU A 18 -5.35 4.62 10.84
CA GLU A 18 -6.16 4.89 9.67
C GLU A 18 -5.52 5.99 8.83
N VAL A 19 -5.32 5.71 7.54
CA VAL A 19 -4.89 6.67 6.53
C VAL A 19 -6.05 6.88 5.56
N ARG A 20 -6.61 8.09 5.53
CA ARG A 20 -7.69 8.46 4.60
C ARG A 20 -7.11 9.09 3.35
N VAL A 21 -7.50 8.56 2.21
CA VAL A 21 -7.31 9.20 0.90
C VAL A 21 -8.66 9.75 0.52
N GLU A 22 -8.82 11.05 0.70
CA GLU A 22 -10.10 11.75 0.66
C GLU A 22 -10.85 11.49 -0.64
N GLY A 23 -12.13 11.10 -0.55
CA GLY A 23 -12.96 10.77 -1.71
C GLY A 23 -12.60 9.48 -2.44
N VAL A 24 -11.61 8.73 -1.97
CA VAL A 24 -11.12 7.50 -2.63
C VAL A 24 -11.30 6.27 -1.73
N PHE A 25 -10.53 6.13 -0.66
CA PHE A 25 -10.57 4.97 0.24
C PHE A 25 -10.02 5.30 1.64
N ARG A 26 -10.23 4.36 2.56
CA ARG A 26 -9.56 4.29 3.86
C ARG A 26 -8.57 3.13 3.86
N ALA A 27 -7.38 3.35 4.36
CA ALA A 27 -6.39 2.31 4.58
C ALA A 27 -6.19 2.10 6.08
N LEU A 28 -6.30 0.88 6.55
CA LEU A 28 -5.94 0.48 7.92
C LEU A 28 -4.54 -0.12 7.88
N VAL A 29 -3.61 0.49 8.59
CA VAL A 29 -2.22 0.05 8.69
C VAL A 29 -1.98 -0.45 10.10
N GLU A 30 -1.73 -1.74 10.24
CA GLU A 30 -1.29 -2.32 11.51
C GLU A 30 0.20 -2.06 11.69
N LEU A 31 0.57 -1.59 12.87
CA LEU A 31 1.94 -1.26 13.23
C LEU A 31 2.39 -2.15 14.39
N CYS A 32 3.66 -2.56 14.34
CA CYS A 32 4.34 -3.15 15.50
C CYS A 32 5.60 -2.33 15.85
N SER A 33 6.16 -2.58 17.03
CA SER A 33 7.41 -1.95 17.45
C SER A 33 8.60 -2.75 16.92
N ASP A 34 9.53 -2.06 16.24
CA ASP A 34 10.82 -2.61 15.79
C ASP A 34 11.93 -1.64 16.21
N GLY A 35 12.72 -2.03 17.22
CA GLY A 35 13.77 -1.17 17.78
C GLY A 35 13.28 0.15 18.38
N GLY A 36 12.02 0.21 18.86
CA GLY A 36 11.39 1.43 19.40
C GLY A 36 10.66 2.29 18.36
N GLU A 37 10.79 1.96 17.08
CA GLU A 37 10.06 2.60 15.99
C GLU A 37 8.80 1.82 15.63
N LEU A 38 7.75 2.53 15.20
CA LEU A 38 6.52 1.91 14.71
C LEU A 38 6.65 1.60 13.23
N VAL A 39 6.59 0.32 12.88
CA VAL A 39 6.72 -0.16 11.50
C VAL A 39 5.42 -0.80 11.00
N PRO A 40 5.05 -0.58 9.73
CA PRO A 40 3.87 -1.19 9.14
C PRO A 40 4.11 -2.69 8.90
N VAL A 41 3.17 -3.52 9.35
CA VAL A 41 3.22 -4.98 9.20
C VAL A 41 2.05 -5.55 8.42
N ARG A 42 0.93 -4.81 8.37
CA ARG A 42 -0.27 -5.23 7.64
C ARG A 42 -1.02 -4.03 7.07
N LEU A 43 -1.66 -4.21 5.94
CA LEU A 43 -2.46 -3.20 5.26
C LEU A 43 -3.80 -3.79 4.85
N ALA A 44 -4.88 -3.08 5.14
CA ALA A 44 -6.19 -3.32 4.58
C ALA A 44 -6.69 -2.05 3.88
N ILE A 45 -7.31 -2.20 2.71
CA ILE A 45 -7.94 -1.10 1.96
C ILE A 45 -9.45 -1.29 2.03
N CYS A 46 -10.17 -0.26 2.46
CA CYS A 46 -11.61 -0.23 2.62
C CYS A 46 -12.21 0.88 1.76
N GLU A 47 -13.40 0.69 1.24
CA GLU A 47 -14.13 1.74 0.53
C GLU A 47 -14.51 2.88 1.49
N SER A 48 -14.68 4.10 0.97
CA SER A 48 -14.92 5.29 1.81
C SER A 48 -16.23 5.28 2.60
N GLY A 49 -17.13 4.33 2.38
CA GLY A 49 -18.42 4.19 3.07
C GLY A 49 -18.52 3.00 4.00
N ASP A 50 -17.52 2.13 4.06
CA ASP A 50 -17.59 0.91 4.83
C ASP A 50 -17.26 1.17 6.31
N ASP A 51 -18.24 0.99 7.18
CA ASP A 51 -18.05 0.88 8.64
C ASP A 51 -17.40 -0.47 8.97
N MET A 52 -16.14 -0.66 8.57
CA MET A 52 -15.42 -1.88 8.93
C MET A 52 -14.88 -1.77 10.35
N PRO A 53 -15.22 -2.70 11.23
CA PRO A 53 -14.58 -2.80 12.54
C PRO A 53 -13.10 -3.12 12.37
N LEU A 54 -12.26 -2.49 13.19
CA LEU A 54 -10.85 -2.80 13.33
C LEU A 54 -10.67 -4.31 13.53
N GLY A 55 -9.98 -4.98 12.60
CA GLY A 55 -9.72 -6.42 12.65
C GLY A 55 -10.48 -7.30 11.65
N ALA A 56 -11.49 -6.80 10.94
CA ALA A 56 -12.17 -7.55 9.89
C ALA A 56 -11.42 -7.42 8.55
N SER A 57 -10.75 -8.48 8.15
CA SER A 57 -10.07 -8.58 6.84
C SER A 57 -11.06 -9.00 5.75
N GLN A 58 -12.11 -8.22 5.49
CA GLN A 58 -12.88 -8.46 4.27
C GLN A 58 -12.16 -7.83 3.08
N PRO A 59 -11.94 -8.58 1.99
CA PRO A 59 -11.37 -8.00 0.79
C PRO A 59 -12.30 -6.93 0.25
N ALA A 60 -11.73 -5.80 -0.20
CA ALA A 60 -12.49 -4.74 -0.83
C ALA A 60 -13.39 -5.31 -1.96
N SER A 61 -14.63 -4.86 -2.04
CA SER A 61 -15.59 -5.34 -3.03
C SER A 61 -15.18 -4.91 -4.44
N SER A 62 -14.64 -3.73 -4.58
CA SER A 62 -14.17 -3.17 -5.84
C SER A 62 -12.87 -3.79 -6.34
N HIS A 63 -12.81 -4.11 -7.63
CA HIS A 63 -11.58 -4.57 -8.30
C HIS A 63 -10.41 -3.59 -8.17
N VAL A 64 -10.69 -2.28 -8.18
CA VAL A 64 -9.68 -1.23 -8.02
C VAL A 64 -8.99 -1.35 -6.67
N PHE A 65 -9.76 -1.41 -5.59
CA PHE A 65 -9.19 -1.45 -4.24
C PHE A 65 -8.50 -2.78 -3.93
N ARG A 66 -8.96 -3.88 -4.53
CA ARG A 66 -8.24 -5.17 -4.46
C ARG A 66 -6.88 -5.12 -5.14
N ASP A 67 -6.78 -4.46 -6.31
CA ASP A 67 -5.49 -4.29 -6.99
C ASP A 67 -4.56 -3.39 -6.18
N ILE A 68 -5.07 -2.28 -5.62
CA ILE A 68 -4.30 -1.41 -4.72
C ILE A 68 -3.81 -2.19 -3.49
N ALA A 69 -4.69 -2.97 -2.85
CA ALA A 69 -4.32 -3.79 -1.68
C ALA A 69 -3.21 -4.78 -2.03
N ALA A 70 -3.32 -5.48 -3.16
CA ALA A 70 -2.30 -6.43 -3.61
C ALA A 70 -0.94 -5.75 -3.85
N ARG A 71 -0.93 -4.53 -4.40
CA ARG A 71 0.30 -3.72 -4.57
C ARG A 71 0.86 -3.28 -3.23
N GLY A 72 0.01 -2.86 -2.30
CA GLY A 72 0.41 -2.49 -0.96
C GLY A 72 1.06 -3.64 -0.19
N GLN A 73 0.57 -4.88 -0.35
CA GLN A 73 1.20 -6.07 0.24
C GLN A 73 2.60 -6.31 -0.34
N ARG A 74 2.79 -6.13 -1.66
CA ARG A 74 4.12 -6.23 -2.27
C ARG A 74 5.09 -5.14 -1.74
N LEU A 75 4.60 -3.91 -1.58
CA LEU A 75 5.41 -2.84 -0.99
C LEU A 75 5.78 -3.18 0.45
N LEU A 76 4.81 -3.61 1.29
CA LEU A 76 5.06 -4.03 2.68
C LEU A 76 6.17 -5.08 2.78
N ALA A 77 6.12 -6.10 1.94
CA ALA A 77 7.14 -7.17 1.92
C ALA A 77 8.56 -6.63 1.65
N ARG A 78 8.67 -5.47 0.99
CA ARG A 78 9.96 -4.84 0.66
C ARG A 78 10.40 -3.77 1.63
N LEU A 79 9.49 -3.20 2.43
CA LEU A 79 9.83 -2.16 3.41
C LEU A 79 10.87 -2.64 4.43
N GLY A 80 10.98 -3.95 4.67
CA GLY A 80 11.99 -4.54 5.53
C GLY A 80 13.44 -4.20 5.15
N SER A 81 13.70 -3.82 3.88
CA SER A 81 15.02 -3.36 3.42
C SER A 81 15.37 -1.93 3.86
N LEU A 82 14.41 -1.16 4.35
CA LEU A 82 14.60 0.20 4.87
C LEU A 82 14.86 0.20 6.38
N ALA A 83 15.49 1.29 6.85
CA ALA A 83 15.55 1.56 8.27
C ALA A 83 14.11 1.66 8.86
N PRO A 84 13.85 1.17 10.09
CA PRO A 84 12.52 1.18 10.69
C PRO A 84 11.81 2.53 10.63
N ALA A 85 12.51 3.62 10.93
CA ALA A 85 11.99 4.99 10.91
C ALA A 85 11.49 5.45 9.52
N ASP A 86 11.96 4.86 8.44
CA ASP A 86 11.60 5.25 7.05
C ASP A 86 10.39 4.47 6.51
N ARG A 87 10.05 3.32 7.10
CA ARG A 87 9.03 2.40 6.56
C ARG A 87 7.63 3.01 6.55
N LEU A 88 7.19 3.59 7.66
CA LEU A 88 5.85 4.20 7.75
C LEU A 88 5.72 5.46 6.89
N PRO A 89 6.69 6.39 6.86
CA PRO A 89 6.68 7.51 5.90
C PRO A 89 6.55 7.09 4.44
N VAL A 90 7.27 6.05 4.01
CA VAL A 90 7.18 5.53 2.63
C VAL A 90 5.80 4.97 2.35
N MET A 91 5.25 4.13 3.24
CA MET A 91 3.90 3.57 3.10
C MET A 91 2.84 4.68 3.00
N ARG A 92 2.90 5.68 3.88
CA ARG A 92 1.97 6.82 3.88
C ARG A 92 2.03 7.59 2.56
N ARG A 93 3.23 7.88 2.05
CA ARG A 93 3.40 8.58 0.78
C ARG A 93 2.84 7.76 -0.38
N TRP A 94 3.10 6.45 -0.40
CA TRP A 94 2.56 5.56 -1.41
C TRP A 94 1.03 5.56 -1.40
N LEU A 95 0.38 5.43 -0.24
CA LEU A 95 -1.07 5.53 -0.11
C LEU A 95 -1.60 6.87 -0.62
N SER A 96 -0.96 7.98 -0.24
CA SER A 96 -1.36 9.32 -0.66
C SER A 96 -1.24 9.55 -2.17
N SER A 97 -0.43 8.77 -2.88
CA SER A 97 -0.29 8.88 -4.34
C SER A 97 -1.55 8.49 -5.12
N TYR A 98 -2.53 7.89 -4.44
CA TYR A 98 -3.81 7.49 -5.05
C TYR A 98 -4.90 8.56 -4.99
N HIS A 99 -4.63 9.77 -4.48
CA HIS A 99 -5.62 10.83 -4.31
C HIS A 99 -6.35 11.19 -5.62
N ASP A 100 -5.74 10.98 -6.77
CA ASP A 100 -6.26 11.31 -8.10
C ASP A 100 -6.57 10.06 -8.95
N ILE A 101 -6.76 8.90 -8.34
CA ILE A 101 -6.87 7.62 -9.07
C ILE A 101 -7.99 7.61 -10.12
N PHE A 102 -9.09 8.31 -9.86
CA PHE A 102 -10.24 8.35 -10.79
C PHE A 102 -10.15 9.49 -11.81
N THR A 103 -9.13 10.35 -11.74
CA THR A 103 -8.97 11.51 -12.62
C THR A 103 -7.64 11.52 -13.38
N ALA A 104 -6.60 10.89 -12.85
CA ALA A 104 -5.30 10.83 -13.51
C ALA A 104 -5.31 9.90 -14.72
N PRO A 105 -4.87 10.37 -15.90
CA PRO A 105 -4.70 9.50 -17.06
C PRO A 105 -3.46 8.62 -16.92
N CYS A 106 -3.45 7.51 -17.62
CA CYS A 106 -2.26 6.67 -17.75
C CYS A 106 -1.16 7.43 -18.49
N TRP A 107 0.04 7.46 -17.92
CA TRP A 107 1.20 8.15 -18.53
C TRP A 107 1.59 7.60 -19.91
N TYR A 108 1.33 6.32 -20.16
CA TYR A 108 1.69 5.65 -21.41
C TYR A 108 0.64 5.81 -22.50
N CYS A 109 -0.62 5.45 -22.23
CA CYS A 109 -1.67 5.44 -23.26
C CYS A 109 -2.61 6.66 -23.22
N GLY A 110 -2.51 7.52 -22.21
CA GLY A 110 -3.36 8.72 -22.06
C GLY A 110 -4.80 8.45 -21.63
N HIS A 111 -5.24 7.20 -21.50
CA HIS A 111 -6.61 6.86 -21.11
C HIS A 111 -6.75 6.81 -19.59
N HIS A 112 -7.96 7.11 -19.09
CA HIS A 112 -8.29 7.00 -17.67
C HIS A 112 -8.68 5.58 -17.26
N LEU A 113 -9.32 4.84 -18.15
CA LEU A 113 -9.83 3.49 -17.87
C LEU A 113 -9.32 2.51 -18.93
N TRP A 114 -9.04 1.29 -18.47
CA TRP A 114 -8.62 0.19 -19.33
C TRP A 114 -9.22 -1.14 -18.85
N PRO A 115 -9.57 -2.07 -19.76
CA PRO A 115 -10.07 -3.39 -19.37
C PRO A 115 -9.10 -4.11 -18.43
N ALA A 116 -9.63 -4.67 -17.34
CA ALA A 116 -8.85 -5.52 -16.46
C ALA A 116 -8.46 -6.82 -17.19
N ALA A 117 -7.18 -7.23 -17.06
CA ALA A 117 -6.68 -8.44 -17.72
C ALA A 117 -7.47 -9.72 -17.36
N ALA A 118 -8.05 -9.76 -16.15
CA ALA A 118 -8.81 -10.90 -15.65
C ALA A 118 -10.32 -10.87 -16.00
N SER A 119 -10.84 -9.75 -16.49
CA SER A 119 -12.25 -9.57 -16.81
C SER A 119 -12.44 -8.43 -17.79
N ALA A 120 -12.86 -8.77 -19.01
CA ALA A 120 -13.20 -7.76 -20.03
C ALA A 120 -14.34 -6.82 -19.63
N ALA A 121 -15.12 -7.19 -18.63
CA ALA A 121 -16.25 -6.38 -18.13
C ALA A 121 -15.85 -5.34 -17.08
N ALA A 122 -14.65 -5.44 -16.49
CA ALA A 122 -14.17 -4.50 -15.49
C ALA A 122 -13.19 -3.52 -16.11
N LEU A 123 -13.48 -2.22 -15.99
CA LEU A 123 -12.58 -1.15 -16.37
C LEU A 123 -11.81 -0.69 -15.12
N LEU A 124 -10.49 -0.63 -15.22
CA LEU A 124 -9.62 -0.18 -14.14
C LEU A 124 -8.93 1.14 -14.49
N PRO A 125 -8.84 2.07 -13.52
CA PRO A 125 -7.99 3.24 -13.64
C PRO A 125 -6.50 2.83 -13.55
N PRO A 126 -5.55 3.77 -13.77
CA PRO A 126 -4.13 3.52 -13.60
C PRO A 126 -3.77 3.25 -12.14
N THR A 127 -3.68 1.97 -11.74
CA THR A 127 -3.42 1.54 -10.36
C THR A 127 -1.94 1.39 -10.03
N VAL A 128 -1.05 1.40 -11.03
CA VAL A 128 0.41 1.36 -10.82
C VAL A 128 0.90 2.78 -10.57
N ARG A 129 1.46 3.03 -9.39
CA ARG A 129 1.96 4.35 -8.97
C ARG A 129 3.47 4.33 -8.82
N CYS A 130 4.14 5.21 -9.57
CA CYS A 130 5.57 5.45 -9.43
C CYS A 130 5.85 6.54 -8.40
N ALA A 131 7.00 6.47 -7.73
CA ALA A 131 7.43 7.49 -6.79
C ALA A 131 7.69 8.85 -7.46
N SER A 132 7.88 8.86 -8.79
CA SER A 132 7.96 10.06 -9.64
C SER A 132 6.63 10.79 -9.82
N GLY A 133 5.50 10.21 -9.35
CA GLY A 133 4.14 10.76 -9.52
C GLY A 133 3.41 10.27 -10.77
N ARG A 134 4.03 9.40 -11.58
CA ARG A 134 3.39 8.84 -12.78
C ARG A 134 2.45 7.70 -12.42
N ALA A 135 1.33 7.62 -13.15
CA ALA A 135 0.32 6.58 -13.02
C ALA A 135 0.25 5.74 -14.30
N TYR A 136 0.10 4.42 -14.17
CA TYR A 136 0.02 3.50 -15.31
C TYR A 136 -1.07 2.45 -15.08
N HIS A 137 -1.69 1.98 -16.16
CA HIS A 137 -2.36 0.68 -16.14
C HIS A 137 -1.32 -0.44 -16.03
N ALA A 138 -1.70 -1.58 -15.46
CA ALA A 138 -0.75 -2.67 -15.24
C ALA A 138 -0.06 -3.15 -16.51
N HIS A 139 -0.83 -3.32 -17.61
CA HIS A 139 -0.29 -3.72 -18.92
C HIS A 139 0.59 -2.63 -19.53
N CYS A 140 0.18 -1.36 -19.47
CA CYS A 140 0.97 -0.23 -19.96
C CYS A 140 2.32 -0.12 -19.25
N PHE A 141 2.33 -0.42 -17.95
CA PHE A 141 3.56 -0.46 -17.19
C PHE A 141 4.50 -1.59 -17.63
N ALA A 142 3.95 -2.78 -17.89
CA ALA A 142 4.71 -3.90 -18.40
C ALA A 142 5.29 -3.61 -19.80
N GLU A 143 4.53 -2.96 -20.67
CA GLU A 143 4.98 -2.54 -22.01
C GLU A 143 6.12 -1.54 -21.99
N CYS A 144 6.18 -0.66 -20.97
CA CYS A 144 7.26 0.30 -20.81
C CYS A 144 8.61 -0.34 -20.41
N SER A 145 8.68 -1.67 -20.23
CA SER A 145 9.88 -2.37 -19.73
C SER A 145 10.40 -1.81 -18.40
N LEU A 146 9.56 -1.11 -17.65
CA LEU A 146 9.86 -0.60 -16.32
C LEU A 146 9.78 -1.77 -15.33
N THR A 147 10.87 -2.04 -14.67
CA THR A 147 11.02 -3.32 -13.98
C THR A 147 10.39 -3.40 -12.61
N ASP A 148 10.17 -2.30 -11.89
CA ASP A 148 9.73 -2.43 -10.49
C ASP A 148 9.38 -1.09 -9.84
N THR A 149 8.10 -0.77 -9.74
CA THR A 149 7.64 0.46 -9.07
C THR A 149 7.87 0.44 -7.57
N GLU A 150 7.77 -0.73 -6.95
CA GLU A 150 7.95 -0.85 -5.51
C GLU A 150 9.38 -0.49 -5.11
N SER A 151 10.39 -0.88 -5.91
CA SER A 151 11.79 -0.48 -5.68
C SER A 151 12.03 1.03 -5.81
N GLU A 152 11.29 1.73 -6.66
CA GLU A 152 11.38 3.18 -6.80
C GLU A 152 11.03 3.90 -5.49
N TRP A 153 10.00 3.42 -4.78
CA TRP A 153 9.57 3.94 -3.48
C TRP A 153 10.62 3.75 -2.38
N LEU A 154 11.49 2.76 -2.52
CA LEU A 154 12.53 2.42 -1.54
C LEU A 154 13.83 3.21 -1.76
N THR A 155 13.93 4.02 -2.81
CA THR A 155 15.16 4.79 -3.07
C THR A 155 15.32 5.93 -2.09
N LYS A 156 16.56 6.23 -1.68
CA LYS A 156 16.88 7.32 -0.74
C LYS A 156 16.34 8.68 -1.17
N LYS A 157 16.15 8.92 -2.46
CA LYS A 157 15.59 10.16 -3.01
C LYS A 157 14.15 10.42 -2.50
N TYR A 158 13.38 9.37 -2.24
CA TYR A 158 11.99 9.46 -1.83
C TYR A 158 11.76 9.17 -0.35
N VAL A 159 12.75 8.61 0.34
CA VAL A 159 12.69 8.32 1.78
C VAL A 159 12.86 9.59 2.62
N LYS A 160 13.67 10.56 2.17
CA LYS A 160 14.06 11.75 2.96
C LYS A 160 13.26 13.03 2.66
N LYS A 161 12.07 12.95 2.07
CA LYS A 161 11.26 14.16 1.83
C LYS A 161 10.03 14.15 2.75
#